data_38c5e997128f8353545f216435a6d8f2
#
_entry.id   38c5e997128f8353545f216435a6d8f2
#
_cell.length_a   1.000
_cell.length_b   1.000
_cell.length_c   1.000
_cell.angle_alpha   90.00
_cell.angle_beta   90.00
_cell.angle_gamma   90.00
#
_symmetry.space_group_name_H-M   'P 1'
#
loop_
_entity.id
_entity.type
_entity.pdbx_description
1 polymer ?
#
loop_
_entity_poly.entity_id
_entity_poly.type
_entity_poly.pdbx_seq_one_letter_code
_entity_poly.pdbx_strand_id
1 'polypeptide(L)'
;PVLAMRREHGEDHLSHMLWGLLPGWVKDPLQAPRPINARAETIAEKASFRGPWRHHRCLLPSTGFFEKGHLIQRKDRQMFWLAGLWDRWIGPDGSEVETCCVITTRPNSLVAPLHDRMPVIIPEGLESIWLEPGDGAHRRALEPMLTPAPAEPWDCRALKPAAPANRHQQLSLLD
;
A
#
# COMPACT_ATOMS: atom_id res chain seq x y z
N PRO A 1 11.66 2.22 4.27
CA PRO A 1 10.75 3.21 3.71
C PRO A 1 10.28 2.80 2.32
N VAL A 2 9.11 3.27 1.92
CA VAL A 2 8.53 3.12 0.60
C VAL A 2 8.20 4.49 0.03
N LEU A 3 8.22 4.60 -1.30
CA LEU A 3 7.81 5.83 -1.96
C LEU A 3 6.28 5.94 -1.95
N ALA A 4 5.76 7.12 -1.65
CA ALA A 4 4.33 7.39 -1.67
C ALA A 4 4.05 8.79 -2.21
N MET A 5 3.01 8.91 -3.01
CA MET A 5 2.49 10.20 -3.48
C MET A 5 1.25 10.56 -2.65
N ARG A 6 1.18 11.78 -2.17
CA ARG A 6 0.06 12.34 -1.42
C ARG A 6 -0.24 13.77 -1.87
N ARG A 7 -1.43 14.27 -1.53
CA ARG A 7 -1.80 15.66 -1.76
C ARG A 7 -1.90 16.40 -0.42
N GLU A 8 -1.16 17.51 -0.31
CA GLU A 8 -1.25 18.44 0.80
C GLU A 8 -1.34 19.87 0.24
N HIS A 9 -2.23 20.68 0.79
CA HIS A 9 -2.44 22.09 0.37
C HIS A 9 -2.70 22.26 -1.14
N GLY A 10 -3.30 21.26 -1.78
CA GLY A 10 -3.60 21.27 -3.22
C GLY A 10 -2.44 20.85 -4.13
N GLU A 11 -1.29 20.50 -3.58
CA GLU A 11 -0.09 20.07 -4.32
C GLU A 11 0.21 18.60 -4.09
N ASP A 12 0.69 17.92 -5.13
CA ASP A 12 1.11 16.53 -5.06
C ASP A 12 2.57 16.44 -4.63
N HIS A 13 2.80 15.71 -3.54
CA HIS A 13 4.11 15.48 -2.95
C HIS A 13 4.50 14.02 -3.03
N LEU A 14 5.74 13.77 -3.45
CA LEU A 14 6.35 12.46 -3.46
C LEU A 14 7.36 12.37 -2.30
N SER A 15 7.14 11.45 -1.36
CA SER A 15 7.97 11.33 -0.17
C SER A 15 8.20 9.87 0.22
N HIS A 16 9.22 9.63 1.05
CA HIS A 16 9.45 8.33 1.64
C HIS A 16 8.70 8.22 2.96
N MET A 17 7.89 7.17 3.09
CA MET A 17 7.15 6.84 4.30
C MET A 17 7.57 5.48 4.84
N LEU A 18 7.45 5.27 6.14
CA LEU A 18 7.63 3.94 6.72
C LEU A 18 6.38 3.08 6.46
N TRP A 19 6.55 1.87 5.98
CA TRP A 19 5.45 0.95 5.79
C TRP A 19 5.05 0.31 7.13
N GLY A 20 3.81 0.50 7.51
CA GLY A 20 3.22 0.17 8.81
C GLY A 20 2.64 1.42 9.45
N LEU A 21 1.31 1.61 9.30
CA LEU A 21 0.61 2.84 9.70
C LEU A 21 0.70 3.08 11.20
N LEU A 22 1.17 4.25 11.59
CA LEU A 22 1.17 4.76 12.94
C LEU A 22 0.24 5.98 13.01
N PRO A 23 -0.97 5.86 13.56
CA PRO A 23 -1.88 6.98 13.66
C PRO A 23 -1.33 8.11 14.53
N GLY A 24 -1.55 9.38 14.12
CA GLY A 24 -1.02 10.55 14.81
C GLY A 24 -1.49 10.72 16.26
N TRP A 25 -2.60 10.07 16.66
CA TRP A 25 -3.13 10.11 18.02
C TRP A 25 -2.47 9.10 18.99
N VAL A 26 -1.59 8.23 18.51
CA VAL A 26 -0.90 7.22 19.36
C VAL A 26 0.05 7.89 20.33
N LYS A 27 -0.04 7.52 21.62
CA LYS A 27 0.82 8.08 22.67
C LYS A 27 2.18 7.39 22.75
N ASP A 28 2.19 6.05 22.65
CA ASP A 28 3.42 5.24 22.69
C ASP A 28 3.63 4.52 21.35
N PRO A 29 4.49 5.05 20.48
CA PRO A 29 4.73 4.49 19.16
C PRO A 29 5.49 3.15 19.19
N LEU A 30 6.17 2.83 20.30
CA LEU A 30 6.94 1.58 20.41
C LEU A 30 6.04 0.37 20.68
N GLN A 31 4.90 0.58 21.35
CA GLN A 31 3.95 -0.48 21.67
C GLN A 31 2.73 -0.51 20.74
N ALA A 32 2.56 0.52 19.91
CA ALA A 32 1.43 0.59 19.01
C ALA A 32 1.55 -0.43 17.86
N PRO A 33 0.45 -1.12 17.52
CA PRO A 33 0.42 -1.95 16.32
C PRO A 33 0.63 -1.07 15.09
N ARG A 34 1.42 -1.58 14.14
CA ARG A 34 1.70 -0.90 12.87
C ARG A 34 1.17 -1.74 11.70
N PRO A 35 -0.14 -1.68 11.42
CA PRO A 35 -0.72 -2.45 10.34
C PRO A 35 -0.15 -2.02 8.98
N ILE A 36 0.36 -2.99 8.23
CA ILE A 36 0.88 -2.77 6.87
C ILE A 36 -0.24 -2.74 5.82
N ASN A 37 -1.42 -3.26 6.18
CA ASN A 37 -2.61 -3.31 5.33
C ASN A 37 -3.87 -2.82 6.07
N ALA A 38 -4.76 -2.18 5.32
CA ALA A 38 -6.10 -1.78 5.77
C ALA A 38 -7.15 -2.45 4.88
N ARG A 39 -8.16 -3.11 5.48
CA ARG A 39 -9.23 -3.72 4.69
C ARG A 39 -10.23 -2.67 4.22
N ALA A 40 -10.52 -2.63 2.93
CA ALA A 40 -11.47 -1.72 2.31
C ALA A 40 -12.84 -1.73 3.00
N GLU A 41 -13.30 -2.90 3.41
CA GLU A 41 -14.61 -3.11 4.02
C GLU A 41 -14.77 -2.43 5.40
N THR A 42 -13.66 -2.12 6.08
CA THR A 42 -13.68 -1.59 7.46
C THR A 42 -12.85 -0.33 7.67
N ILE A 43 -12.29 0.26 6.61
CA ILE A 43 -11.45 1.47 6.74
C ILE A 43 -12.19 2.67 7.30
N ALA A 44 -13.50 2.79 7.03
CA ALA A 44 -14.32 3.88 7.53
C ALA A 44 -14.66 3.77 9.02
N GLU A 45 -14.55 2.57 9.61
CA GLU A 45 -15.00 2.26 10.97
C GLU A 45 -13.85 2.19 11.97
N LYS A 46 -12.76 1.51 11.58
CA LYS A 46 -11.62 1.25 12.49
C LYS A 46 -10.90 2.54 12.88
N ALA A 47 -10.65 2.71 14.17
CA ALA A 47 -10.03 3.90 14.75
C ALA A 47 -8.70 4.27 14.07
N SER A 48 -7.87 3.29 13.73
CA SER A 48 -6.58 3.53 13.07
C SER A 48 -6.71 4.04 11.62
N PHE A 49 -7.82 3.74 10.94
CA PHE A 49 -7.96 4.01 9.50
C PHE A 49 -8.96 5.09 9.16
N ARG A 50 -10.00 5.31 10.01
CA ARG A 50 -11.08 6.25 9.70
C ARG A 50 -10.62 7.70 9.52
N GLY A 51 -9.60 8.15 10.25
CA GLY A 51 -8.99 9.46 10.10
C GLY A 51 -8.23 9.57 8.77
N PRO A 52 -7.21 8.71 8.55
CA PRO A 52 -6.52 8.62 7.26
C PRO A 52 -7.44 8.42 6.06
N TRP A 53 -8.47 7.59 6.15
CA TRP A 53 -9.46 7.43 5.08
C TRP A 53 -10.16 8.75 4.71
N ARG A 54 -10.40 9.59 5.70
CA ARG A 54 -11.06 10.88 5.47
C ARG A 54 -10.13 11.93 4.86
N HIS A 55 -8.85 11.96 5.27
CA HIS A 55 -7.99 13.10 5.06
C HIS A 55 -6.62 12.77 4.44
N HIS A 56 -6.13 11.55 4.60
CA HIS A 56 -4.75 11.18 4.33
C HIS A 56 -4.66 9.95 3.43
N ARG A 57 -5.22 10.06 2.21
CA ARG A 57 -5.04 9.03 1.17
C ARG A 57 -3.73 9.27 0.44
N CYS A 58 -3.09 8.18 0.03
CA CYS A 58 -1.87 8.22 -0.77
C CYS A 58 -1.89 7.15 -1.86
N LEU A 59 -0.93 7.24 -2.75
CA LEU A 59 -0.69 6.30 -3.83
C LEU A 59 0.73 5.75 -3.68
N LEU A 60 0.86 4.42 -3.74
CA LEU A 60 2.16 3.75 -3.72
C LEU A 60 2.46 3.20 -5.11
N PRO A 61 3.55 3.63 -5.77
CA PRO A 61 3.91 3.12 -7.08
C PRO A 61 4.40 1.69 -6.99
N SER A 62 3.98 0.85 -7.92
CA SER A 62 4.39 -0.55 -7.99
C SER A 62 4.49 -1.03 -9.43
N THR A 63 5.39 -1.98 -9.68
CA THR A 63 5.49 -2.73 -10.94
C THR A 63 5.01 -4.17 -10.80
N GLY A 64 4.61 -4.57 -9.60
CA GLY A 64 4.09 -5.89 -9.28
C GLY A 64 3.98 -6.10 -7.78
N PHE A 65 3.28 -7.15 -7.37
CA PHE A 65 3.21 -7.57 -5.97
C PHE A 65 3.38 -9.09 -5.87
N PHE A 66 3.84 -9.51 -4.70
CA PHE A 66 4.15 -10.92 -4.44
C PHE A 66 3.06 -11.55 -3.58
N GLU A 67 2.65 -12.77 -3.94
CA GLU A 67 1.72 -13.55 -3.15
C GLU A 67 2.06 -15.04 -3.25
N LYS A 68 2.31 -15.69 -2.12
CA LYS A 68 2.62 -17.14 -2.01
C LYS A 68 3.58 -17.66 -3.09
N GLY A 69 4.71 -16.99 -3.25
CA GLY A 69 5.74 -17.38 -4.21
C GLY A 69 5.42 -17.08 -5.67
N HIS A 70 4.42 -16.25 -5.91
CA HIS A 70 4.07 -15.77 -7.24
C HIS A 70 4.27 -14.25 -7.32
N LEU A 71 4.66 -13.79 -8.50
CA LEU A 71 4.71 -12.39 -8.87
C LEU A 71 3.51 -12.08 -9.75
N ILE A 72 2.70 -11.12 -9.32
CA ILE A 72 1.56 -10.59 -10.06
C ILE A 72 1.98 -9.24 -10.65
N GLN A 73 1.90 -9.10 -11.97
CA GLN A 73 2.31 -7.93 -12.73
C GLN A 73 1.31 -7.62 -13.84
N ARG A 74 1.31 -6.37 -14.32
CA ARG A 74 0.62 -6.04 -15.57
C ARG A 74 1.30 -6.74 -16.75
N LYS A 75 0.51 -7.18 -17.75
CA LYS A 75 1.02 -7.83 -18.98
C LYS A 75 1.90 -6.87 -19.79
N ASP A 76 1.56 -5.59 -19.80
CA ASP A 76 2.32 -4.52 -20.48
C ASP A 76 3.56 -4.04 -19.69
N ARG A 77 3.78 -4.57 -18.47
CA ARG A 77 4.91 -4.22 -17.60
C ARG A 77 4.93 -2.75 -17.15
N GLN A 78 3.86 -2.02 -17.35
CA GLN A 78 3.75 -0.64 -16.87
C GLN A 78 3.58 -0.60 -15.35
N MET A 79 4.05 0.49 -14.76
CA MET A 79 3.81 0.83 -13.37
C MET A 79 2.32 1.08 -13.12
N PHE A 80 1.87 0.83 -11.92
CA PHE A 80 0.51 1.10 -11.47
C PHE A 80 0.52 1.63 -10.03
N TRP A 81 -0.59 2.18 -9.59
CA TRP A 81 -0.73 2.75 -8.28
C TRP A 81 -1.54 1.85 -7.36
N LEU A 82 -0.99 1.55 -6.19
CA LEU A 82 -1.72 0.94 -5.08
C LEU A 82 -2.38 2.03 -4.25
N ALA A 83 -3.64 1.81 -3.88
CA ALA A 83 -4.35 2.67 -2.95
C ALA A 83 -3.77 2.53 -1.55
N GLY A 84 -3.44 3.64 -0.93
CA GLY A 84 -2.89 3.67 0.42
C GLY A 84 -3.55 4.70 1.32
N LEU A 85 -3.29 4.53 2.61
CA LEU A 85 -3.55 5.51 3.65
C LEU A 85 -2.23 5.88 4.29
N TRP A 86 -2.09 7.14 4.71
CA TRP A 86 -0.91 7.59 5.43
C TRP A 86 -1.30 8.39 6.67
N ASP A 87 -0.39 8.53 7.61
CA ASP A 87 -0.56 9.43 8.75
C ASP A 87 0.79 9.95 9.22
N ARG A 88 0.77 11.06 9.92
CA ARG A 88 1.93 11.71 10.52
C ARG A 88 1.81 11.66 12.02
N TRP A 89 2.76 10.99 12.66
CA TRP A 89 2.92 10.99 14.10
C TRP A 89 3.94 12.05 14.49
N ILE A 90 3.62 12.85 15.51
CA ILE A 90 4.50 13.91 16.03
C ILE A 90 4.89 13.53 17.45
N GLY A 91 6.19 13.40 17.67
CA GLY A 91 6.79 13.11 18.98
C GLY A 91 6.71 14.29 19.95
N PRO A 92 6.85 14.03 21.26
CA PRO A 92 6.90 15.10 22.26
C PRO A 92 8.06 16.08 22.07
N ASP A 93 9.10 15.65 21.38
CA ASP A 93 10.29 16.44 21.01
C ASP A 93 10.14 17.18 19.68
N GLY A 94 8.96 17.07 19.05
CA GLY A 94 8.70 17.66 17.73
C GLY A 94 9.19 16.83 16.55
N SER A 95 9.76 15.64 16.77
CA SER A 95 10.10 14.71 15.68
C SER A 95 8.85 14.25 14.95
N GLU A 96 8.93 14.13 13.62
CA GLU A 96 7.83 13.69 12.77
C GLU A 96 8.15 12.35 12.13
N VAL A 97 7.18 11.44 12.13
CA VAL A 97 7.28 10.14 11.46
C VAL A 97 6.08 9.96 10.53
N GLU A 98 6.33 9.92 9.24
CA GLU A 98 5.32 9.63 8.23
C GLU A 98 5.28 8.13 7.94
N THR A 99 4.09 7.58 8.01
CA THR A 99 3.85 6.15 7.84
C THR A 99 2.69 5.90 6.89
N CYS A 100 2.68 4.75 6.22
CA CYS A 100 1.59 4.38 5.32
C CYS A 100 1.23 2.90 5.43
N CYS A 101 0.07 2.55 4.89
CA CYS A 101 -0.35 1.17 4.67
C CYS A 101 -1.08 1.06 3.32
N VAL A 102 -1.11 -0.17 2.78
CA VAL A 102 -1.85 -0.49 1.55
C VAL A 102 -3.29 -0.84 1.90
N ILE A 103 -4.24 -0.37 1.10
CA ILE A 103 -5.63 -0.83 1.20
C ILE A 103 -5.75 -2.14 0.42
N THR A 104 -6.37 -3.12 1.06
CA THR A 104 -6.64 -4.43 0.45
C THR A 104 -8.14 -4.67 0.32
N THR A 105 -8.51 -5.44 -0.70
CA THR A 105 -9.88 -5.88 -1.00
C THR A 105 -9.92 -7.38 -1.25
N ARG A 106 -11.11 -7.92 -1.53
CA ARG A 106 -11.26 -9.31 -1.98
C ARG A 106 -10.45 -9.56 -3.25
N PRO A 107 -9.99 -10.80 -3.52
CA PRO A 107 -9.21 -11.08 -4.71
C PRO A 107 -10.07 -11.10 -5.97
N ASN A 108 -9.47 -10.80 -7.12
CA ASN A 108 -10.04 -11.16 -8.41
C ASN A 108 -9.79 -12.66 -8.73
N SER A 109 -10.27 -13.13 -9.88
CA SER A 109 -10.14 -14.55 -10.28
C SER A 109 -8.70 -15.02 -10.45
N LEU A 110 -7.75 -14.11 -10.74
CA LEU A 110 -6.33 -14.44 -10.88
C LEU A 110 -5.65 -14.66 -9.52
N VAL A 111 -5.99 -13.84 -8.52
CA VAL A 111 -5.37 -13.87 -7.19
C VAL A 111 -6.07 -14.85 -6.24
N ALA A 112 -7.37 -15.09 -6.42
CA ALA A 112 -8.18 -15.95 -5.54
C ALA A 112 -7.59 -17.36 -5.26
N PRO A 113 -6.94 -18.06 -6.21
CA PRO A 113 -6.29 -19.34 -5.93
C PRO A 113 -5.08 -19.22 -4.99
N LEU A 114 -4.49 -18.03 -4.87
CA LEU A 114 -3.30 -17.78 -4.07
C LEU A 114 -3.64 -17.23 -2.69
N HIS A 115 -4.53 -16.25 -2.62
CA HIS A 115 -4.85 -15.54 -1.38
C HIS A 115 -6.29 -15.00 -1.39
N ASP A 116 -6.85 -14.82 -0.21
CA ASP A 116 -8.18 -14.25 -0.01
C ASP A 116 -8.22 -12.71 -0.06
N ARG A 117 -7.06 -12.06 -0.26
CA ARG A 117 -6.90 -10.61 -0.37
C ARG A 117 -6.00 -10.23 -1.52
N MET A 118 -6.22 -9.05 -2.08
CA MET A 118 -5.31 -8.38 -3.01
C MET A 118 -5.27 -6.88 -2.71
N PRO A 119 -4.19 -6.17 -3.09
CA PRO A 119 -4.17 -4.72 -2.98
C PRO A 119 -5.25 -4.08 -3.85
N VAL A 120 -5.80 -2.97 -3.39
CA VAL A 120 -6.62 -2.09 -4.22
C VAL A 120 -5.70 -1.36 -5.19
N ILE A 121 -6.00 -1.47 -6.47
CA ILE A 121 -5.27 -0.83 -7.56
C ILE A 121 -6.14 0.30 -8.11
N ILE A 122 -5.58 1.50 -8.14
CA ILE A 122 -6.30 2.66 -8.65
C ILE A 122 -6.35 2.58 -10.18
N PRO A 123 -7.54 2.69 -10.80
CA PRO A 123 -7.65 2.73 -12.24
C PRO A 123 -6.90 3.92 -12.82
N GLU A 124 -6.25 3.72 -13.95
CA GLU A 124 -5.50 4.74 -14.66
C GLU A 124 -6.36 5.97 -14.97
N GLY A 125 -5.83 7.15 -14.68
CA GLY A 125 -6.53 8.43 -14.84
C GLY A 125 -7.40 8.85 -13.65
N LEU A 126 -7.54 8.00 -12.61
CA LEU A 126 -8.31 8.34 -11.41
C LEU A 126 -7.43 8.72 -10.20
N GLU A 127 -6.12 8.84 -10.39
CA GLU A 127 -5.14 9.14 -9.34
C GLU A 127 -5.44 10.48 -8.66
N SER A 128 -5.74 11.50 -9.45
CA SER A 128 -6.05 12.82 -8.92
C SER A 128 -7.34 12.82 -8.10
N ILE A 129 -8.37 12.09 -8.55
CA ILE A 129 -9.64 11.95 -7.83
C ILE A 129 -9.42 11.21 -6.51
N TRP A 130 -8.56 10.17 -6.50
CA TRP A 130 -8.20 9.45 -5.28
C TRP A 130 -7.52 10.34 -4.25
N LEU A 131 -6.60 11.20 -4.68
CA LEU A 131 -5.86 12.10 -3.80
C LEU A 131 -6.65 13.34 -3.36
N GLU A 132 -7.70 13.70 -4.10
CA GLU A 132 -8.49 14.91 -3.83
C GLU A 132 -9.12 14.86 -2.44
N PRO A 133 -8.86 15.82 -1.55
CA PRO A 133 -9.54 15.90 -0.28
C PRO A 133 -11.03 16.17 -0.52
N GLY A 134 -11.90 15.58 0.31
CA GLY A 134 -13.32 15.75 0.10
C GLY A 134 -14.17 15.33 1.29
N ASP A 135 -15.43 15.72 1.23
CA ASP A 135 -16.47 15.41 2.22
C ASP A 135 -16.96 13.94 2.13
N GLY A 136 -18.06 13.65 2.82
CA GLY A 136 -18.68 12.33 2.79
C GLY A 136 -19.23 11.93 1.42
N ALA A 137 -19.69 12.90 0.60
CA ALA A 137 -20.17 12.63 -0.76
C ALA A 137 -19.01 12.23 -1.68
N HIS A 138 -17.91 12.97 -1.60
CA HIS A 138 -16.68 12.62 -2.34
C HIS A 138 -16.18 11.22 -1.97
N ARG A 139 -16.08 10.91 -0.66
CA ARG A 139 -15.64 9.57 -0.22
C ARG A 139 -16.54 8.43 -0.72
N ARG A 140 -17.85 8.63 -0.77
CA ARG A 140 -18.77 7.65 -1.38
C ARG A 140 -18.50 7.45 -2.86
N ALA A 141 -18.11 8.49 -3.57
CA ALA A 141 -17.70 8.38 -4.97
C ALA A 141 -16.40 7.59 -5.18
N LEU A 142 -15.55 7.45 -4.14
CA LEU A 142 -14.34 6.62 -4.18
C LEU A 142 -14.61 5.13 -3.89
N GLU A 143 -15.75 4.77 -3.30
CA GLU A 143 -16.06 3.38 -2.94
C GLU A 143 -15.97 2.39 -4.12
N PRO A 144 -16.39 2.71 -5.35
CA PRO A 144 -16.19 1.84 -6.49
C PRO A 144 -14.72 1.51 -6.79
N MET A 145 -13.79 2.39 -6.42
CA MET A 145 -12.34 2.15 -6.60
C MET A 145 -11.80 1.10 -5.61
N LEU A 146 -12.52 0.83 -4.51
CA LEU A 146 -12.12 -0.14 -3.48
C LEU A 146 -12.43 -1.60 -3.88
N THR A 147 -12.84 -1.82 -5.11
CA THR A 147 -13.15 -3.15 -5.65
C THR A 147 -11.91 -3.81 -6.27
N PRO A 148 -11.91 -5.14 -6.46
CA PRO A 148 -10.82 -5.82 -7.13
C PRO A 148 -10.62 -5.30 -8.55
N ALA A 149 -9.37 -5.07 -8.95
CA ALA A 149 -9.05 -4.78 -10.34
C ALA A 149 -9.44 -5.97 -11.25
N PRO A 150 -9.88 -5.73 -12.51
CA PRO A 150 -10.13 -6.79 -13.49
C PRO A 150 -8.90 -7.70 -13.64
N ALA A 151 -9.11 -9.01 -13.86
CA ALA A 151 -8.02 -9.97 -13.93
C ALA A 151 -7.26 -9.95 -15.29
N GLU A 152 -7.95 -9.58 -16.37
CA GLU A 152 -7.44 -9.70 -17.74
C GLU A 152 -6.13 -8.95 -18.03
N PRO A 153 -5.88 -7.73 -17.50
CA PRO A 153 -4.63 -7.01 -17.75
C PRO A 153 -3.42 -7.59 -17.02
N TRP A 154 -3.61 -8.60 -16.15
CA TRP A 154 -2.58 -9.10 -15.22
C TRP A 154 -2.06 -10.47 -15.62
N ASP A 155 -0.77 -10.68 -15.32
CA ASP A 155 -0.07 -11.95 -15.34
C ASP A 155 0.22 -12.41 -13.91
N CYS A 156 0.17 -13.74 -13.70
CA CYS A 156 0.61 -14.39 -12.46
C CYS A 156 1.70 -15.42 -12.80
N ARG A 157 2.90 -15.21 -12.28
CA ARG A 157 4.05 -16.07 -12.56
C ARG A 157 4.63 -16.62 -11.27
N ALA A 158 4.75 -17.94 -11.17
CA ALA A 158 5.48 -18.60 -10.09
C ALA A 158 6.96 -18.19 -10.12
N LEU A 159 7.50 -17.81 -8.96
CA LEU A 159 8.93 -17.59 -8.81
C LEU A 159 9.63 -18.95 -8.61
N LYS A 160 10.69 -19.20 -9.35
CA LYS A 160 11.57 -20.34 -9.03
C LYS A 160 12.16 -20.11 -7.65
N PRO A 161 12.21 -21.12 -6.77
CA PRO A 161 12.98 -21.00 -5.52
C PRO A 161 14.39 -20.55 -5.88
N ALA A 162 14.93 -19.56 -5.15
CA ALA A 162 16.33 -19.22 -5.29
C ALA A 162 17.15 -20.50 -5.05
N ALA A 163 18.07 -20.82 -5.96
CA ALA A 163 19.01 -21.90 -5.74
C ALA A 163 19.69 -21.65 -4.37
N PRO A 164 19.86 -22.67 -3.51
CA PRO A 164 20.51 -22.47 -2.23
C PRO A 164 21.86 -21.82 -2.47
N ALA A 165 22.09 -20.67 -1.82
CA ALA A 165 23.37 -19.98 -1.89
C ALA A 165 24.44 -20.97 -1.46
N ASN A 166 25.40 -21.25 -2.35
CA ASN A 166 26.47 -22.20 -2.11
C ASN A 166 27.37 -21.58 -1.01
N ARG A 167 27.18 -22.01 0.25
CA ARG A 167 27.92 -21.53 1.43
C ARG A 167 29.44 -21.76 1.35
N HIS A 168 29.94 -22.43 0.30
CA HIS A 168 31.36 -22.76 0.14
C HIS A 168 32.18 -21.72 -0.67
N GLN A 169 31.60 -20.65 -1.17
CA GLN A 169 32.34 -19.63 -1.91
C GLN A 169 32.73 -18.37 -1.09
N GLN A 170 32.42 -18.34 0.20
CA GLN A 170 32.74 -17.16 1.06
C GLN A 170 33.97 -17.33 1.96
N LEU A 171 34.72 -18.43 1.84
CA LEU A 171 35.89 -18.72 2.70
C LEU A 171 37.23 -18.69 1.97
N SER A 172 37.33 -18.20 0.73
CA SER A 172 38.61 -18.16 -0.03
C SER A 172 39.12 -16.75 -0.34
N LEU A 173 38.76 -15.75 0.44
CA LEU A 173 39.26 -14.37 0.28
C LEU A 173 40.10 -13.88 1.48
N LEU A 174 40.58 -14.82 2.32
CA LEU A 174 41.46 -14.53 3.46
C LEU A 174 42.67 -15.48 3.55
N ASP A 175 43.25 -15.87 2.42
CA ASP A 175 44.58 -16.49 2.35
C ASP A 175 45.48 -15.59 1.51
#